data_af0be818bba4e8a626187411a86d24b4
#
_entry.id   af0be818bba4e8a626187411a86d24b4
#
_cell.length_a   1.000
_cell.length_b   1.000
_cell.length_c   1.000
_cell.angle_alpha   90.00
_cell.angle_beta   90.00
_cell.angle_gamma   90.00
#
_symmetry.space_group_name_H-M   'P 1'
#
loop_
_entity.id
_entity.type
_entity.pdbx_description
1 polymer ?
#
loop_
_entity_poly.entity_id
_entity_poly.type
_entity_poly.pdbx_seq_one_letter_code
_entity_poly.pdbx_strand_id
1 'polypeptide(L)'
;MGKGKLAKFAEMETFENVFQYPHSVIEQVPFEMKGHWREQYFKNNHPIVLELGCGKGEYTVGLAKLFPHINFIGVDIKGARMWTGAKQAIEQRLANVAFLRTNIELIDRFFDPDEVQEIWLTFSDPQMKNVRKRLTSTYFMNRYRCFLVDGGLIHLKTDSNFLFTYTLAMVDNNQLPIVQCTGDLYHTTDMDEATKQILSIQTYYESMWIARGLNIKYLKFKLPRNGVLEEPDIEIPLDDYRSYHRSKRSGNTVGK
;
A
#
# COMPACT_ATOMS: atom_id res chain seq x y z
N MET A 1 -8.06 -18.49 -17.40
CA MET A 1 -7.18 -17.31 -17.28
C MET A 1 -6.82 -16.84 -18.68
N GLY A 2 -6.85 -15.51 -18.99
CA GLY A 2 -6.47 -15.03 -20.32
C GLY A 2 -4.97 -15.25 -20.60
N LYS A 3 -4.63 -15.61 -21.86
CA LYS A 3 -3.25 -15.90 -22.30
C LYS A 3 -2.21 -14.84 -21.85
N GLY A 4 -2.55 -13.54 -21.87
CA GLY A 4 -1.67 -12.46 -21.43
C GLY A 4 -1.36 -12.44 -19.93
N LYS A 5 -2.19 -13.06 -19.07
CA LYS A 5 -1.93 -13.11 -17.62
C LYS A 5 -0.86 -14.18 -17.30
N LEU A 6 -0.90 -15.31 -17.96
CA LEU A 6 0.11 -16.38 -17.80
C LEU A 6 1.49 -15.91 -18.29
N ALA A 7 1.55 -15.23 -19.44
CA ALA A 7 2.78 -14.66 -19.96
C ALA A 7 3.44 -13.69 -18.97
N LYS A 8 2.65 -12.80 -18.33
CA LYS A 8 3.16 -11.87 -17.32
C LYS A 8 3.73 -12.59 -16.08
N PHE A 9 3.12 -13.66 -15.64
CA PHE A 9 3.65 -14.45 -14.53
C PHE A 9 4.97 -15.13 -14.89
N ALA A 10 5.07 -15.74 -16.08
CA ALA A 10 6.30 -16.36 -16.55
C ALA A 10 7.43 -15.32 -16.71
N GLU A 11 7.13 -14.13 -17.26
CA GLU A 11 8.11 -13.05 -17.37
C GLU A 11 8.57 -12.55 -15.99
N MET A 12 7.65 -12.45 -15.00
CA MET A 12 8.01 -12.03 -13.64
C MET A 12 8.95 -13.01 -12.92
N GLU A 13 8.99 -14.27 -13.30
CA GLU A 13 9.93 -15.24 -12.75
C GLU A 13 11.40 -14.93 -13.13
N THR A 14 11.59 -14.14 -14.21
CA THR A 14 12.92 -13.70 -14.66
C THR A 14 13.33 -12.33 -14.10
N PHE A 15 12.45 -11.66 -13.36
CA PHE A 15 12.69 -10.30 -12.84
C PHE A 15 13.49 -10.35 -11.54
N GLU A 16 14.69 -9.79 -11.53
CA GLU A 16 15.56 -9.72 -10.34
C GLU A 16 14.97 -8.88 -9.20
N ASN A 17 14.05 -7.94 -9.53
CA ASN A 17 13.39 -7.07 -8.57
C ASN A 17 12.05 -7.59 -8.06
N VAL A 18 11.68 -8.87 -8.34
CA VAL A 18 10.40 -9.46 -7.93
C VAL A 18 10.60 -10.71 -7.08
N PHE A 19 10.03 -10.70 -5.89
CA PHE A 19 10.03 -11.80 -4.91
C PHE A 19 8.63 -12.38 -4.79
N GLN A 20 8.44 -13.65 -5.14
CA GLN A 20 7.12 -14.29 -5.20
C GLN A 20 6.94 -15.30 -4.06
N TYR A 21 6.32 -14.88 -2.97
CA TYR A 21 6.05 -15.69 -1.77
C TYR A 21 4.55 -15.66 -1.42
N PRO A 22 3.67 -16.27 -2.24
CA PRO A 22 2.27 -16.47 -1.83
C PRO A 22 2.21 -17.40 -0.61
N HIS A 23 1.05 -17.47 0.06
CA HIS A 23 0.87 -18.26 1.28
C HIS A 23 1.43 -19.68 1.16
N SER A 24 1.16 -20.37 0.06
CA SER A 24 1.64 -21.74 -0.17
C SER A 24 3.17 -21.90 -0.21
N VAL A 25 3.90 -20.83 -0.54
CA VAL A 25 5.38 -20.86 -0.58
C VAL A 25 5.95 -20.51 0.79
N ILE A 26 5.50 -19.41 1.41
CA ILE A 26 6.04 -18.95 2.70
C ILE A 26 5.76 -19.91 3.86
N GLU A 27 4.76 -20.77 3.75
CA GLU A 27 4.52 -21.85 4.72
C GLU A 27 5.58 -22.98 4.64
N GLN A 28 6.22 -23.13 3.50
CA GLN A 28 7.17 -24.22 3.25
C GLN A 28 8.63 -23.74 3.32
N VAL A 29 8.89 -22.51 2.86
CA VAL A 29 10.22 -21.94 2.74
C VAL A 29 10.28 -20.60 3.45
N PRO A 30 11.13 -20.44 4.50
CA PRO A 30 11.32 -19.15 5.14
C PRO A 30 11.90 -18.13 4.15
N PHE A 31 11.60 -16.87 4.38
CA PHE A 31 12.15 -15.79 3.56
C PHE A 31 13.52 -15.39 4.10
N GLU A 32 14.58 -15.79 3.40
CA GLU A 32 15.97 -15.66 3.86
C GLU A 32 16.45 -14.20 3.96
N MET A 33 15.87 -13.28 3.18
CA MET A 33 16.25 -11.87 3.22
C MET A 33 15.57 -11.06 4.35
N LYS A 34 14.76 -11.69 5.19
CA LYS A 34 14.18 -11.04 6.37
C LYS A 34 15.32 -10.49 7.25
N GLY A 35 15.30 -9.18 7.51
CA GLY A 35 16.36 -8.46 8.21
C GLY A 35 17.57 -8.09 7.34
N HIS A 36 17.62 -8.55 6.10
CA HIS A 36 18.78 -8.41 5.20
C HIS A 36 18.49 -7.73 3.87
N TRP A 37 17.33 -7.08 3.72
CA TRP A 37 16.95 -6.40 2.48
C TRP A 37 18.00 -5.38 2.01
N ARG A 38 18.54 -4.58 2.94
CA ARG A 38 19.57 -3.57 2.64
C ARG A 38 20.85 -4.19 2.14
N GLU A 39 21.30 -5.25 2.82
CA GLU A 39 22.56 -5.94 2.53
C GLU A 39 22.46 -6.83 1.30
N GLN A 40 21.44 -7.70 1.24
CA GLN A 40 21.38 -8.76 0.24
C GLN A 40 20.79 -8.31 -1.09
N TYR A 41 19.81 -7.42 -1.09
CA TYR A 41 19.16 -6.94 -2.31
C TYR A 41 19.61 -5.54 -2.71
N PHE A 42 19.34 -4.52 -1.89
CA PHE A 42 19.58 -3.13 -2.25
C PHE A 42 21.07 -2.75 -2.28
N LYS A 43 21.93 -3.49 -1.60
CA LYS A 43 23.38 -3.24 -1.49
C LYS A 43 23.71 -1.83 -0.96
N ASN A 44 22.88 -1.31 -0.06
CA ASN A 44 23.02 0.00 0.56
C ASN A 44 22.35 0.04 1.93
N ASN A 45 22.57 1.12 2.71
CA ASN A 45 21.99 1.32 4.03
C ASN A 45 20.82 2.34 4.05
N HIS A 46 20.21 2.62 2.88
CA HIS A 46 19.12 3.57 2.80
C HIS A 46 17.88 3.06 3.55
N PRO A 47 17.03 4.00 4.04
CA PRO A 47 15.73 3.65 4.65
C PRO A 47 14.86 2.81 3.71
N ILE A 48 14.04 1.93 4.28
CA ILE A 48 13.08 1.13 3.51
C ILE A 48 11.67 1.66 3.75
N VAL A 49 10.94 1.89 2.66
CA VAL A 49 9.55 2.34 2.63
C VAL A 49 8.70 1.31 1.88
N LEU A 50 7.55 0.94 2.44
CA LEU A 50 6.63 -0.01 1.83
C LEU A 50 5.41 0.69 1.22
N GLU A 51 4.95 0.22 0.06
CA GLU A 51 3.60 0.46 -0.42
C GLU A 51 2.80 -0.85 -0.34
N LEU A 52 1.80 -0.91 0.55
CA LEU A 52 0.96 -2.10 0.73
C LEU A 52 -0.32 -2.01 -0.12
N GLY A 53 -0.49 -2.97 -1.00
CA GLY A 53 -1.54 -2.96 -2.02
C GLY A 53 -1.13 -2.18 -3.26
N CYS A 54 0.13 -2.23 -3.67
CA CYS A 54 0.74 -1.40 -4.70
C CYS A 54 0.10 -1.53 -6.11
N GLY A 55 -0.73 -2.53 -6.34
CA GLY A 55 -1.44 -2.72 -7.60
C GLY A 55 -0.50 -2.82 -8.80
N LYS A 56 -0.41 -1.75 -9.60
CA LYS A 56 0.51 -1.66 -10.75
C LYS A 56 1.90 -1.11 -10.38
N GLY A 57 2.12 -0.74 -9.13
CA GLY A 57 3.38 -0.17 -8.64
C GLY A 57 3.65 1.27 -9.10
N GLU A 58 2.61 1.99 -9.53
CA GLU A 58 2.74 3.36 -10.04
C GLU A 58 3.29 4.31 -8.96
N TYR A 59 2.81 4.15 -7.73
CA TYR A 59 3.27 4.97 -6.60
C TYR A 59 4.66 4.56 -6.14
N THR A 60 4.92 3.25 -5.98
CA THR A 60 6.24 2.68 -5.63
C THR A 60 7.33 3.20 -6.58
N VAL A 61 7.10 3.09 -7.90
CA VAL A 61 8.06 3.56 -8.93
C VAL A 61 8.18 5.08 -8.93
N GLY A 62 7.08 5.80 -8.76
CA GLY A 62 7.06 7.26 -8.70
C GLY A 62 7.89 7.80 -7.54
N LEU A 63 7.71 7.24 -6.33
CA LEU A 63 8.48 7.59 -5.14
C LEU A 63 9.98 7.29 -5.33
N ALA A 64 10.32 6.13 -5.88
CA ALA A 64 11.71 5.74 -6.09
C ALA A 64 12.47 6.68 -7.03
N LYS A 65 11.79 7.27 -8.01
CA LYS A 65 12.37 8.29 -8.90
C LYS A 65 12.64 9.60 -8.18
N LEU A 66 11.74 10.00 -7.28
CA LEU A 66 11.89 11.24 -6.52
C LEU A 66 12.94 11.13 -5.42
N PHE A 67 13.12 9.93 -4.86
CA PHE A 67 13.99 9.70 -3.71
C PHE A 67 15.01 8.58 -3.97
N PRO A 68 16.11 8.85 -4.72
CA PRO A 68 17.11 7.83 -5.03
C PRO A 68 17.87 7.29 -3.81
N HIS A 69 17.80 7.99 -2.67
CA HIS A 69 18.43 7.58 -1.41
C HIS A 69 17.44 6.91 -0.43
N ILE A 70 16.30 6.44 -0.92
CA ILE A 70 15.32 5.65 -0.17
C ILE A 70 15.01 4.39 -0.99
N ASN A 71 14.92 3.25 -0.32
CA ASN A 71 14.54 1.97 -0.93
C ASN A 71 13.03 1.78 -0.83
N PHE A 72 12.39 1.39 -1.92
CA PHE A 72 10.93 1.20 -1.98
C PHE A 72 10.58 -0.25 -2.30
N ILE A 73 9.63 -0.81 -1.56
CA ILE A 73 9.12 -2.16 -1.80
C ILE A 73 7.60 -2.09 -1.99
N GLY A 74 7.14 -2.39 -3.20
CA GLY A 74 5.73 -2.52 -3.50
C GLY A 74 5.22 -3.93 -3.19
N VAL A 75 4.16 -4.05 -2.38
CA VAL A 75 3.60 -5.33 -1.94
C VAL A 75 2.18 -5.51 -2.46
N ASP A 76 1.88 -6.60 -3.15
CA ASP A 76 0.53 -6.99 -3.58
C ASP A 76 0.49 -8.50 -3.87
N ILE A 77 -0.68 -9.11 -3.73
CA ILE A 77 -0.90 -10.51 -4.15
C ILE A 77 -1.19 -10.63 -5.67
N LYS A 78 -1.60 -9.54 -6.32
CA LYS A 78 -2.03 -9.52 -7.71
C LYS A 78 -0.86 -9.35 -8.68
N GLY A 79 0.00 -10.35 -8.82
CA GLY A 79 1.21 -10.31 -9.64
C GLY A 79 1.02 -9.78 -11.07
N ALA A 80 -0.06 -10.12 -11.76
CA ALA A 80 -0.30 -9.61 -13.13
C ALA A 80 -0.46 -8.07 -13.20
N ARG A 81 -0.79 -7.39 -12.10
CA ARG A 81 -0.78 -5.92 -12.00
C ARG A 81 0.61 -5.41 -11.67
N MET A 82 1.24 -5.99 -10.66
CA MET A 82 2.60 -5.70 -10.20
C MET A 82 3.64 -5.77 -11.32
N TRP A 83 3.47 -6.68 -12.27
CA TRP A 83 4.30 -6.82 -13.47
C TRP A 83 4.59 -5.47 -14.16
N THR A 84 3.61 -4.56 -14.21
CA THR A 84 3.79 -3.26 -14.89
C THR A 84 4.85 -2.40 -14.21
N GLY A 85 4.76 -2.23 -12.90
CA GLY A 85 5.74 -1.45 -12.12
C GLY A 85 7.11 -2.13 -12.07
N ALA A 86 7.13 -3.46 -11.90
CA ALA A 86 8.37 -4.22 -11.87
C ALA A 86 9.15 -4.11 -13.18
N LYS A 87 8.48 -4.26 -14.32
CA LYS A 87 9.06 -4.08 -15.64
C LYS A 87 9.56 -2.65 -15.87
N GLN A 88 8.74 -1.65 -15.51
CA GLN A 88 9.12 -0.25 -15.61
C GLN A 88 10.36 0.09 -14.77
N ALA A 89 10.47 -0.46 -13.56
CA ALA A 89 11.64 -0.26 -12.71
C ALA A 89 12.92 -0.82 -13.34
N ILE A 90 12.85 -2.01 -13.95
CA ILE A 90 13.97 -2.62 -14.68
C ILE A 90 14.36 -1.79 -15.89
N GLU A 91 13.41 -1.43 -16.76
CA GLU A 91 13.62 -0.64 -17.97
C GLU A 91 14.27 0.73 -17.65
N GLN A 92 13.93 1.31 -16.50
CA GLN A 92 14.48 2.57 -16.03
C GLN A 92 15.71 2.42 -15.13
N ARG A 93 16.18 1.20 -14.88
CA ARG A 93 17.36 0.89 -14.07
C ARG A 93 17.28 1.46 -12.65
N LEU A 94 16.09 1.39 -12.03
CA LEU A 94 15.88 1.84 -10.65
C LEU A 94 16.40 0.76 -9.68
N ALA A 95 17.58 0.98 -9.13
CA ALA A 95 18.21 0.04 -8.19
C ALA A 95 17.57 0.07 -6.77
N ASN A 96 16.76 1.08 -6.49
CA ASN A 96 16.10 1.29 -5.19
C ASN A 96 14.64 0.82 -5.17
N VAL A 97 14.25 -0.13 -6.05
CA VAL A 97 12.88 -0.67 -6.13
C VAL A 97 12.88 -2.18 -6.08
N ALA A 98 12.03 -2.74 -5.23
CA ALA A 98 11.69 -4.15 -5.22
C ALA A 98 10.17 -4.35 -5.22
N PHE A 99 9.72 -5.54 -5.60
CA PHE A 99 8.32 -5.95 -5.52
C PHE A 99 8.20 -7.29 -4.80
N LEU A 100 7.33 -7.34 -3.79
CA LEU A 100 7.04 -8.55 -3.03
C LEU A 100 5.62 -9.01 -3.30
N ARG A 101 5.47 -10.14 -3.98
CA ARG A 101 4.18 -10.75 -4.24
C ARG A 101 3.80 -11.68 -3.10
N THR A 102 2.98 -11.19 -2.17
CA THR A 102 2.48 -11.96 -1.03
C THR A 102 1.11 -11.46 -0.55
N ASN A 103 0.50 -12.21 0.38
CA ASN A 103 -0.65 -11.75 1.13
C ASN A 103 -0.18 -10.76 2.21
N ILE A 104 -0.79 -9.57 2.28
CA ILE A 104 -0.38 -8.52 3.26
C ILE A 104 -0.58 -8.99 4.70
N GLU A 105 -1.49 -9.94 4.94
CA GLU A 105 -1.68 -10.59 6.24
C GLU A 105 -0.42 -11.34 6.74
N LEU A 106 0.56 -11.58 5.88
CA LEU A 106 1.81 -12.30 6.20
C LEU A 106 3.03 -11.37 6.21
N ILE A 107 2.84 -10.06 6.13
CA ILE A 107 3.92 -9.09 5.89
C ILE A 107 5.02 -9.11 6.96
N ASP A 108 4.68 -9.43 8.19
CA ASP A 108 5.61 -9.58 9.32
C ASP A 108 6.59 -10.77 9.20
N ARG A 109 6.37 -11.66 8.22
CA ARG A 109 7.31 -12.74 7.90
C ARG A 109 8.46 -12.30 7.00
N PHE A 110 8.39 -11.09 6.44
CA PHE A 110 9.33 -10.60 5.43
C PHE A 110 10.27 -9.50 5.92
N PHE A 111 10.03 -8.97 7.10
CA PHE A 111 10.80 -7.88 7.69
C PHE A 111 11.08 -8.15 9.16
N ASP A 112 12.28 -7.81 9.60
CA ASP A 112 12.68 -7.84 11.00
C ASP A 112 12.30 -6.52 11.74
N PRO A 113 12.31 -6.51 13.07
CA PRO A 113 12.06 -5.28 13.84
C PRO A 113 12.96 -4.13 13.37
N ASP A 114 12.37 -2.93 13.26
CA ASP A 114 13.04 -1.69 12.85
C ASP A 114 13.60 -1.66 11.42
N GLU A 115 13.20 -2.60 10.58
CA GLU A 115 13.69 -2.65 9.20
C GLU A 115 12.99 -1.65 8.27
N VAL A 116 11.74 -1.27 8.57
CA VAL A 116 10.91 -0.38 7.75
C VAL A 116 10.67 0.95 8.46
N GLN A 117 10.77 2.07 7.74
CA GLN A 117 10.58 3.42 8.26
C GLN A 117 9.18 3.99 8.02
N GLU A 118 8.58 3.66 6.87
CA GLU A 118 7.28 4.21 6.46
C GLU A 118 6.46 3.18 5.71
N ILE A 119 5.13 3.29 5.83
CA ILE A 119 4.16 2.47 5.09
C ILE A 119 3.17 3.39 4.37
N TRP A 120 3.01 3.17 3.06
CA TRP A 120 2.03 3.82 2.21
C TRP A 120 0.85 2.89 1.91
N LEU A 121 -0.36 3.41 2.11
CA LEU A 121 -1.63 2.77 1.78
C LEU A 121 -2.34 3.64 0.74
N THR A 122 -2.14 3.32 -0.55
CA THR A 122 -2.65 4.10 -1.67
C THR A 122 -3.85 3.40 -2.31
N PHE A 123 -5.04 4.00 -2.21
CA PHE A 123 -6.29 3.50 -2.79
C PHE A 123 -6.62 2.04 -2.46
N SER A 124 -6.23 1.60 -1.26
CA SER A 124 -6.55 0.27 -0.75
C SER A 124 -8.06 0.05 -0.65
N ASP A 125 -8.49 -1.22 -0.71
CA ASP A 125 -9.91 -1.57 -0.55
C ASP A 125 -10.37 -1.18 0.86
N PRO A 126 -11.42 -0.37 1.03
CA PRO A 126 -11.90 0.08 2.34
C PRO A 126 -12.43 -1.06 3.24
N GLN A 127 -12.69 -2.25 2.69
CA GLN A 127 -13.16 -3.41 3.45
C GLN A 127 -14.31 -3.06 4.40
N MET A 128 -15.33 -2.37 3.87
CA MET A 128 -16.41 -1.75 4.64
C MET A 128 -17.14 -2.72 5.59
N LYS A 129 -17.20 -4.02 5.22
CA LYS A 129 -17.90 -5.07 5.98
C LYS A 129 -16.96 -5.95 6.83
N ASN A 130 -15.63 -5.78 6.71
CA ASN A 130 -14.67 -6.65 7.39
C ASN A 130 -13.48 -5.85 7.91
N VAL A 131 -13.56 -5.43 9.16
CA VAL A 131 -12.52 -4.62 9.82
C VAL A 131 -11.16 -5.32 9.83
N ARG A 132 -11.11 -6.63 10.07
CA ARG A 132 -9.83 -7.37 10.10
C ARG A 132 -9.09 -7.43 8.77
N LYS A 133 -9.77 -7.16 7.64
CA LYS A 133 -9.15 -7.07 6.31
C LYS A 133 -8.79 -5.64 5.90
N ARG A 134 -9.17 -4.65 6.70
CA ARG A 134 -8.90 -3.24 6.44
C ARG A 134 -7.46 -2.91 6.83
N LEU A 135 -6.65 -2.46 5.89
CA LEU A 135 -5.21 -2.22 6.10
C LEU A 135 -4.89 -1.14 7.14
N THR A 136 -5.87 -0.33 7.52
CA THR A 136 -5.74 0.67 8.59
C THR A 136 -6.38 0.24 9.92
N SER A 137 -6.82 -1.01 10.07
CA SER A 137 -7.37 -1.53 11.33
C SER A 137 -6.31 -1.74 12.40
N THR A 138 -6.73 -1.78 13.66
CA THR A 138 -5.83 -2.09 14.79
C THR A 138 -5.15 -3.45 14.63
N TYR A 139 -5.81 -4.41 13.98
CA TYR A 139 -5.22 -5.70 13.61
C TYR A 139 -3.97 -5.52 12.74
N PHE A 140 -4.03 -4.69 11.71
CA PHE A 140 -2.88 -4.41 10.85
C PHE A 140 -1.88 -3.47 11.52
N MET A 141 -2.31 -2.47 12.30
CA MET A 141 -1.39 -1.61 13.05
C MET A 141 -0.52 -2.43 14.00
N ASN A 142 -1.09 -3.39 14.74
CA ASN A 142 -0.32 -4.29 15.60
C ASN A 142 0.67 -5.17 14.80
N ARG A 143 0.30 -5.56 13.58
CA ARG A 143 1.20 -6.31 12.69
C ARG A 143 2.33 -5.44 12.15
N TYR A 144 2.07 -4.18 11.81
CA TYR A 144 3.09 -3.25 11.35
C TYR A 144 4.11 -2.92 12.45
N ARG A 145 3.69 -2.85 13.70
CA ARG A 145 4.59 -2.67 14.87
C ARG A 145 5.68 -3.73 14.98
N CYS A 146 5.49 -4.91 14.38
CA CYS A 146 6.50 -5.98 14.43
C CYS A 146 7.77 -5.63 13.65
N PHE A 147 7.70 -4.75 12.65
CA PHE A 147 8.81 -4.46 11.76
C PHE A 147 9.01 -2.97 11.46
N LEU A 148 8.03 -2.12 11.77
CA LEU A 148 8.15 -0.68 11.62
C LEU A 148 8.98 -0.11 12.77
N VAL A 149 9.83 0.88 12.48
CA VAL A 149 10.53 1.64 13.52
C VAL A 149 9.56 2.25 14.51
N ASP A 150 9.98 2.47 15.75
CA ASP A 150 9.12 3.12 16.75
C ASP A 150 8.74 4.53 16.29
N GLY A 151 7.45 4.83 16.29
CA GLY A 151 6.93 6.10 15.75
C GLY A 151 7.06 6.24 14.23
N GLY A 152 7.28 5.15 13.50
CA GLY A 152 7.32 5.14 12.05
C GLY A 152 6.02 5.64 11.42
N LEU A 153 6.09 6.11 10.18
CA LEU A 153 5.00 6.83 9.52
C LEU A 153 4.06 5.89 8.77
N ILE A 154 2.78 6.13 8.94
CA ILE A 154 1.71 5.51 8.13
C ILE A 154 1.05 6.61 7.30
N HIS A 155 0.97 6.37 5.98
CA HIS A 155 0.32 7.24 5.03
C HIS A 155 -0.92 6.57 4.44
N LEU A 156 -2.05 7.24 4.50
CA LEU A 156 -3.27 6.86 3.80
C LEU A 156 -3.60 7.90 2.75
N LYS A 157 -3.67 7.50 1.48
CA LYS A 157 -4.18 8.29 0.37
C LYS A 157 -5.38 7.56 -0.23
N THR A 158 -6.57 8.15 -0.22
CA THR A 158 -7.80 7.44 -0.58
C THR A 158 -8.90 8.35 -1.15
N ASP A 159 -9.70 7.79 -2.05
CA ASP A 159 -10.98 8.35 -2.50
C ASP A 159 -12.12 8.07 -1.51
N SER A 160 -11.99 7.02 -0.69
CA SER A 160 -13.03 6.49 0.18
C SER A 160 -13.29 7.39 1.40
N ASN A 161 -14.51 7.95 1.50
CA ASN A 161 -14.96 8.64 2.70
C ASN A 161 -15.01 7.68 3.88
N PHE A 162 -15.51 6.48 3.66
CA PHE A 162 -15.59 5.45 4.69
C PHE A 162 -14.21 5.13 5.29
N LEU A 163 -13.22 4.82 4.43
CA LEU A 163 -11.88 4.45 4.90
C LEU A 163 -11.17 5.61 5.61
N PHE A 164 -11.30 6.82 5.08
CA PHE A 164 -10.73 8.02 5.69
C PHE A 164 -11.32 8.29 7.07
N THR A 165 -12.66 8.32 7.18
CA THR A 165 -13.37 8.55 8.46
C THR A 165 -13.04 7.49 9.49
N TYR A 166 -13.04 6.21 9.07
CA TYR A 166 -12.65 5.12 9.96
C TYR A 166 -11.20 5.28 10.44
N THR A 167 -10.27 5.57 9.54
CA THR A 167 -8.85 5.66 9.93
C THR A 167 -8.60 6.85 10.85
N LEU A 168 -9.25 7.99 10.59
CA LEU A 168 -9.16 9.15 11.46
C LEU A 168 -9.71 8.84 12.86
N ALA A 169 -10.88 8.21 12.95
CA ALA A 169 -11.45 7.79 14.23
C ALA A 169 -10.58 6.76 14.97
N MET A 170 -9.96 5.82 14.26
CA MET A 170 -9.01 4.86 14.85
C MET A 170 -7.77 5.58 15.40
N VAL A 171 -7.23 6.56 14.67
CA VAL A 171 -6.08 7.37 15.08
C VAL A 171 -6.43 8.20 16.32
N ASP A 172 -7.58 8.88 16.32
CA ASP A 172 -8.04 9.73 17.43
C ASP A 172 -8.35 8.89 18.69
N ASN A 173 -9.08 7.77 18.53
CA ASN A 173 -9.42 6.86 19.62
C ASN A 173 -8.17 6.32 20.35
N ASN A 174 -7.09 6.12 19.62
CA ASN A 174 -5.82 5.61 20.14
C ASN A 174 -4.79 6.71 20.40
N GLN A 175 -5.16 7.98 20.29
CA GLN A 175 -4.29 9.16 20.51
C GLN A 175 -2.97 9.07 19.72
N LEU A 176 -3.03 8.52 18.50
CA LEU A 176 -1.84 8.44 17.65
C LEU A 176 -1.49 9.82 17.10
N PRO A 177 -0.20 10.22 17.09
CA PRO A 177 0.19 11.55 16.63
C PRO A 177 -0.10 11.77 15.14
N ILE A 178 -1.03 12.66 14.82
CA ILE A 178 -1.32 13.09 13.45
C ILE A 178 -0.23 14.07 13.01
N VAL A 179 0.38 13.81 11.86
CA VAL A 179 1.37 14.69 11.22
C VAL A 179 0.70 15.59 10.18
N GLN A 180 -0.25 15.02 9.42
CA GLN A 180 -1.00 15.75 8.41
C GLN A 180 -2.35 15.08 8.15
N CYS A 181 -3.39 15.89 7.94
CA CYS A 181 -4.73 15.42 7.65
C CYS A 181 -5.44 16.41 6.72
N THR A 182 -5.98 15.92 5.61
CA THR A 182 -6.84 16.72 4.73
C THR A 182 -7.93 15.86 4.08
N GLY A 183 -9.14 16.39 4.05
CA GLY A 183 -10.29 15.80 3.34
C GLY A 183 -10.32 16.13 1.85
N ASP A 184 -9.46 17.04 1.38
CA ASP A 184 -9.35 17.45 -0.02
C ASP A 184 -7.91 17.79 -0.37
N LEU A 185 -7.20 16.80 -0.84
CA LEU A 185 -5.76 16.87 -1.09
C LEU A 185 -5.38 17.94 -2.11
N TYR A 186 -6.16 18.09 -3.17
CA TYR A 186 -5.82 18.97 -4.30
C TYR A 186 -6.22 20.44 -4.11
N HIS A 187 -7.06 20.73 -3.12
CA HIS A 187 -7.47 22.09 -2.80
C HIS A 187 -6.92 22.59 -1.45
N THR A 188 -6.12 21.76 -0.75
CA THR A 188 -5.50 22.19 0.50
C THR A 188 -4.34 23.15 0.25
N THR A 189 -4.27 24.23 1.03
CA THR A 189 -3.17 25.21 1.00
C THR A 189 -2.13 24.96 2.07
N ASP A 190 -2.45 24.18 3.09
CA ASP A 190 -1.60 23.88 4.23
C ASP A 190 -0.76 22.63 3.97
N MET A 191 0.17 22.74 3.01
CA MET A 191 1.08 21.65 2.66
C MET A 191 2.35 22.21 2.02
N ASP A 192 3.50 21.73 2.46
CA ASP A 192 4.80 22.07 1.87
C ASP A 192 4.96 21.50 0.46
N GLU A 193 5.82 22.14 -0.34
CA GLU A 193 6.02 21.78 -1.75
C GLU A 193 6.57 20.35 -1.93
N ALA A 194 7.42 19.86 -1.03
CA ALA A 194 7.96 18.52 -1.11
C ALA A 194 6.85 17.47 -0.92
N THR A 195 5.97 17.69 0.05
CA THR A 195 4.79 16.83 0.27
C THR A 195 3.82 16.90 -0.90
N LYS A 196 3.58 18.09 -1.46
CA LYS A 196 2.75 18.24 -2.69
C LYS A 196 3.34 17.45 -3.85
N GLN A 197 4.66 17.50 -4.07
CA GLN A 197 5.33 16.75 -5.13
C GLN A 197 5.14 15.24 -4.95
N ILE A 198 5.30 14.71 -3.74
CA ILE A 198 5.06 13.30 -3.43
C ILE A 198 3.60 12.92 -3.73
N LEU A 199 2.67 13.73 -3.26
CA LEU A 199 1.24 13.45 -3.38
C LEU A 199 0.70 13.72 -4.79
N SER A 200 1.46 14.39 -5.66
CA SER A 200 1.14 14.58 -7.09
C SER A 200 1.37 13.32 -7.93
N ILE A 201 2.06 12.29 -7.41
CA ILE A 201 2.12 10.98 -8.05
C ILE A 201 0.71 10.43 -8.14
N GLN A 202 0.17 10.34 -9.36
CA GLN A 202 -1.19 9.87 -9.59
C GLN A 202 -1.20 8.42 -10.05
N THR A 203 -2.00 7.60 -9.39
CA THR A 203 -2.30 6.25 -9.85
C THR A 203 -3.43 6.27 -10.90
N TYR A 204 -3.51 5.22 -11.72
CA TYR A 204 -4.62 5.03 -12.65
C TYR A 204 -6.00 5.10 -11.95
N TYR A 205 -6.11 4.54 -10.75
CA TYR A 205 -7.37 4.60 -9.98
C TYR A 205 -7.67 6.02 -9.51
N GLU A 206 -6.68 6.76 -9.09
CA GLU A 206 -6.83 8.14 -8.65
C GLU A 206 -7.37 9.05 -9.76
N SER A 207 -6.76 8.98 -10.95
CA SER A 207 -7.23 9.75 -12.10
C SER A 207 -8.69 9.45 -12.46
N MET A 208 -9.11 8.19 -12.32
CA MET A 208 -10.52 7.80 -12.51
C MET A 208 -11.47 8.42 -11.48
N TRP A 209 -11.04 8.55 -10.22
CA TRP A 209 -11.87 9.10 -9.15
C TRP A 209 -11.96 10.63 -9.25
N ILE A 210 -10.84 11.29 -9.54
CA ILE A 210 -10.81 12.74 -9.79
C ILE A 210 -11.73 13.09 -10.97
N ALA A 211 -11.67 12.35 -12.08
CA ALA A 211 -12.52 12.55 -13.24
C ALA A 211 -14.03 12.38 -12.93
N ARG A 212 -14.39 11.78 -11.79
CA ARG A 212 -15.76 11.65 -11.28
C ARG A 212 -16.13 12.69 -10.23
N GLY A 213 -15.27 13.67 -9.99
CA GLY A 213 -15.49 14.73 -9.01
C GLY A 213 -15.34 14.28 -7.55
N LEU A 214 -14.63 13.17 -7.29
CA LEU A 214 -14.36 12.72 -5.92
C LEU A 214 -13.10 13.38 -5.39
N ASN A 215 -13.19 13.94 -4.18
CA ASN A 215 -12.03 14.46 -3.48
C ASN A 215 -11.14 13.33 -3.00
N ILE A 216 -9.84 13.50 -3.18
CA ILE A 216 -8.83 12.59 -2.62
C ILE A 216 -8.46 13.09 -1.23
N LYS A 217 -8.45 12.18 -0.28
CA LYS A 217 -8.13 12.44 1.13
C LYS A 217 -6.77 11.90 1.47
N TYR A 218 -6.12 12.57 2.41
CA TYR A 218 -4.81 12.17 2.88
C TYR A 218 -4.71 12.28 4.39
N LEU A 219 -4.15 11.25 5.01
CA LEU A 219 -3.85 11.21 6.44
C LEU A 219 -2.46 10.62 6.63
N LYS A 220 -1.61 11.31 7.41
CA LYS A 220 -0.28 10.88 7.82
C LYS A 220 -0.20 10.92 9.33
N PHE A 221 0.17 9.81 9.93
CA PHE A 221 0.29 9.70 11.39
C PHE A 221 1.47 8.80 11.79
N LYS A 222 1.90 8.93 13.05
CA LYS A 222 2.94 8.08 13.63
C LYS A 222 2.32 6.87 14.32
N LEU A 223 2.98 5.72 14.20
CA LEU A 223 2.59 4.50 14.89
C LEU A 223 3.61 4.13 15.97
N PRO A 224 3.39 4.50 17.24
CA PRO A 224 4.23 4.08 18.36
C PRO A 224 4.20 2.56 18.52
N ARG A 225 5.33 1.95 18.89
CA ARG A 225 5.44 0.49 19.07
C ARG A 225 4.59 -0.03 20.19
N ASN A 226 4.47 0.72 21.28
CA ASN A 226 3.82 0.29 22.51
C ASN A 226 2.40 0.87 22.64
N GLY A 227 1.65 0.33 23.61
CA GLY A 227 0.27 0.71 23.90
C GLY A 227 -0.74 -0.27 23.31
N VAL A 228 -1.87 -0.41 23.97
CA VAL A 228 -3.02 -1.17 23.48
C VAL A 228 -3.74 -0.35 22.42
N LEU A 229 -4.11 -0.95 21.31
CA LEU A 229 -4.92 -0.31 20.27
C LEU A 229 -6.34 -0.89 20.31
N GLU A 230 -7.32 0.01 20.33
CA GLU A 230 -8.73 -0.31 20.35
C GLU A 230 -9.41 0.15 19.07
N GLU A 231 -10.31 -0.70 18.55
CA GLU A 231 -11.13 -0.34 17.39
C GLU A 231 -12.10 0.81 17.75
N PRO A 232 -12.30 1.79 16.86
CA PRO A 232 -13.26 2.85 17.13
C PRO A 232 -14.70 2.31 17.05
N ASP A 233 -15.52 2.68 18.04
CA ASP A 233 -16.96 2.37 18.07
C ASP A 233 -17.75 3.52 17.43
N ILE A 234 -17.81 3.52 16.08
CA ILE A 234 -18.52 4.54 15.31
C ILE A 234 -19.31 3.93 14.14
N GLU A 235 -20.45 4.51 13.84
CA GLU A 235 -21.19 4.22 12.61
C GLU A 235 -20.71 5.13 11.48
N ILE A 236 -20.34 4.53 10.35
CA ILE A 236 -19.82 5.24 9.18
C ILE A 236 -20.68 4.89 7.95
N PRO A 237 -21.25 5.88 7.25
CA PRO A 237 -21.93 5.64 5.99
C PRO A 237 -21.05 4.92 4.97
N LEU A 238 -21.62 3.93 4.28
CA LEU A 238 -20.87 3.17 3.27
C LEU A 238 -20.68 4.00 2.00
N ASP A 239 -19.57 3.77 1.32
CA ASP A 239 -19.28 4.39 0.01
C ASP A 239 -20.18 3.77 -1.09
N ASP A 240 -21.17 4.48 -1.59
CA ASP A 240 -22.14 3.98 -2.58
C ASP A 240 -21.51 3.75 -3.97
N TYR A 241 -20.58 4.62 -4.39
CA TYR A 241 -19.99 4.59 -5.74
C TYR A 241 -19.10 3.39 -6.02
N ARG A 242 -18.58 2.71 -4.99
CA ARG A 242 -17.75 1.49 -5.15
C ARG A 242 -18.59 0.23 -5.45
N SER A 243 -19.88 0.24 -5.14
CA SER A 243 -20.82 -0.84 -5.45
C SER A 243 -21.21 -0.90 -6.93
N TYR A 244 -21.19 0.22 -7.65
CA TYR A 244 -21.59 0.34 -9.06
C TYR A 244 -20.80 -0.55 -10.04
N HIS A 245 -19.56 -0.92 -9.72
CA HIS A 245 -18.73 -1.76 -10.61
C HIS A 245 -18.90 -3.27 -10.40
N ARG A 246 -19.46 -3.72 -9.28
CA ARG A 246 -19.73 -5.15 -9.04
C ARG A 246 -21.02 -5.59 -9.75
N SER A 247 -22.05 -4.77 -9.79
CA SER A 247 -23.32 -5.07 -10.46
C SER A 247 -23.20 -5.12 -11.99
N LYS A 248 -22.35 -4.30 -12.62
CA LYS A 248 -22.12 -4.35 -14.08
C LYS A 248 -21.32 -5.58 -14.54
N ARG A 249 -20.59 -6.27 -13.67
CA ARG A 249 -19.87 -7.52 -14.01
C ARG A 249 -20.71 -8.78 -13.84
N SER A 250 -21.77 -8.73 -13.06
CA SER A 250 -22.73 -9.84 -12.87
C SER A 250 -23.94 -9.76 -13.81
N GLY A 251 -24.13 -8.66 -14.53
CA GLY A 251 -25.27 -8.43 -15.42
C GLY A 251 -25.13 -8.94 -16.86
N ASN A 252 -23.99 -9.56 -17.24
CA ASN A 252 -23.75 -10.03 -18.60
C ASN A 252 -23.83 -11.58 -18.75
N THR A 253 -24.61 -12.25 -17.92
CA THR A 253 -24.89 -13.69 -18.10
C THR A 253 -26.38 -13.98 -17.89
N VAL A 254 -27.26 -13.30 -18.66
CA VAL A 254 -28.58 -13.83 -18.95
C VAL A 254 -28.94 -13.37 -20.40
N GLY A 255 -28.95 -14.28 -21.34
CA GLY A 255 -29.55 -14.06 -22.68
C GLY A 255 -28.72 -14.62 -23.83
N LYS A 256 -28.68 -15.90 -24.01
CA LYS A 256 -29.13 -16.76 -25.12
C LYS A 256 -28.55 -18.15 -24.97
#